data_dcfec9052f237f0d7f75efef21c84d27
#
_entry.id   dcfec9052f237f0d7f75efef21c84d27
#
_cell.length_a   1.000
_cell.length_b   1.000
_cell.length_c   1.000
_cell.angle_alpha   90.00
_cell.angle_beta   90.00
_cell.angle_gamma   90.00
#
_symmetry.space_group_name_H-M   'P 1'
#
loop_
_entity.id
_entity.type
_entity.pdbx_description
1 polymer ?
#
loop_
_entity_poly.entity_id
_entity_poly.type
_entity_poly.pdbx_seq_one_letter_code
_entity_poly.pdbx_strand_id
1 'polypeptide(L)'
;MGLSKAQIARELGIDVKTVRHYLKMNYDEFKSSASYKRMYMKVLDPYESKVYGWLDEHPDLSASQIHDWLRERYDTLPEVNRKTVYNFVKYVRAKYNIEKPILSAPREYVKVDETPFGEYAQVDFGEMWMQYDDRRRVKVYFFVMILCRSRKKYVWFSTSPFTSDLAIYAHEKAFEYYGGKPKKIIYDQDAVLIHSENLGDYVLTKSFNAYVNQAHFQCIFCRKSDPESKGKVENAVKYVKYNFLRGRTFASIEQLNEEGVRWLSRTANGLPHCGIKLVPDEVFKDEKSYLTPYYGKPEMPQKGMAMYKVHKNNAISYHGCEYSLPSGSYKNTGSFVWVDIKGECMEIYDGETGKQVATHNISKDRGRYVLDPSHRKQRYVPMSKQEKAILEYCNYDILTGMWLDNLKHNKVRYFKDNLRVLFSEMWHFEPSTLHHAFEKSLECGMYNAKDLISLCDRIGRRIPVRATDNNQTQRLPEIIKEAPEKTDINQYNQYFS
;
A
#
# COMPACT_ATOMS: atom_id res chain seq x y z
N MET A 1 18.25 -62.66 46.83
CA MET A 1 19.44 -61.80 46.63
C MET A 1 19.16 -60.42 47.15
N GLY A 2 19.78 -60.04 48.27
CA GLY A 2 19.48 -58.74 48.89
C GLY A 2 20.34 -57.61 48.37
N LEU A 3 19.84 -56.87 47.44
CA LEU A 3 20.48 -55.61 47.07
C LEU A 3 20.38 -54.59 48.22
N SER A 4 21.47 -53.90 48.53
CA SER A 4 21.43 -52.84 49.52
C SER A 4 20.58 -51.69 49.05
N LYS A 5 19.97 -50.91 49.96
CA LYS A 5 19.13 -49.74 49.63
C LYS A 5 19.88 -48.75 48.78
N ALA A 6 21.19 -48.59 48.91
CA ALA A 6 22.02 -47.73 48.10
C ALA A 6 22.26 -48.27 46.69
N GLN A 7 22.28 -49.61 46.51
CA GLN A 7 22.36 -50.22 45.18
C GLN A 7 21.04 -50.05 44.41
N ILE A 8 19.91 -50.29 45.08
CA ILE A 8 18.56 -50.11 44.53
C ILE A 8 18.41 -48.61 44.07
N ALA A 9 18.82 -47.68 44.91
CA ALA A 9 18.76 -46.25 44.60
C ALA A 9 19.57 -45.87 43.34
N ARG A 10 20.75 -46.47 43.18
CA ARG A 10 21.62 -46.28 42.02
C ARG A 10 21.05 -46.89 40.74
N GLU A 11 20.53 -48.10 40.81
CA GLU A 11 19.91 -48.80 39.67
C GLU A 11 18.63 -48.11 39.18
N LEU A 12 17.81 -47.59 40.11
CA LEU A 12 16.57 -46.91 39.78
C LEU A 12 16.74 -45.39 39.51
N GLY A 13 17.93 -44.82 39.73
CA GLY A 13 18.18 -43.38 39.54
C GLY A 13 17.39 -42.48 40.50
N ILE A 14 17.07 -42.97 41.72
CA ILE A 14 16.28 -42.25 42.74
C ILE A 14 17.09 -42.11 44.06
N ASP A 15 16.66 -41.14 44.89
CA ASP A 15 17.31 -40.91 46.17
C ASP A 15 17.07 -42.09 47.14
N VAL A 16 18.10 -42.42 47.96
CA VAL A 16 18.04 -43.52 48.96
C VAL A 16 16.90 -43.32 49.99
N LYS A 17 16.55 -42.07 50.32
CA LYS A 17 15.42 -41.75 51.18
C LYS A 17 14.10 -42.20 50.56
N THR A 18 13.96 -42.01 49.25
CA THR A 18 12.79 -42.43 48.46
C THR A 18 12.66 -43.96 48.48
N VAL A 19 13.77 -44.68 48.31
CA VAL A 19 13.80 -46.16 48.44
C VAL A 19 13.40 -46.59 49.85
N ARG A 20 13.93 -45.94 50.91
CA ARG A 20 13.54 -46.22 52.30
C ARG A 20 12.05 -45.99 52.60
N HIS A 21 11.51 -44.91 51.96
CA HIS A 21 10.09 -44.56 52.09
C HIS A 21 9.20 -45.64 51.46
N TYR A 22 9.46 -46.06 50.24
CA TYR A 22 8.67 -47.10 49.57
C TYR A 22 8.81 -48.51 50.20
N LEU A 23 9.98 -48.84 50.72
CA LEU A 23 10.18 -50.13 51.42
C LEU A 23 9.49 -50.19 52.78
N LYS A 24 8.99 -49.07 53.31
CA LYS A 24 8.17 -49.05 54.54
C LYS A 24 6.67 -49.20 54.25
N MET A 25 6.24 -49.01 53.01
CA MET A 25 4.85 -49.17 52.62
C MET A 25 4.49 -50.61 52.35
N ASN A 26 3.27 -50.99 52.69
CA ASN A 26 2.71 -52.23 52.21
C ASN A 26 2.28 -52.05 50.72
N TYR A 27 1.93 -53.16 50.05
CA TYR A 27 1.58 -53.16 48.63
C TYR A 27 0.35 -52.29 48.35
N ASP A 28 -0.65 -52.26 49.21
CA ASP A 28 -1.88 -51.47 49.02
C ASP A 28 -1.64 -49.98 49.26
N GLU A 29 -0.81 -49.69 50.28
CA GLU A 29 -0.34 -48.30 50.51
C GLU A 29 0.49 -47.76 49.32
N PHE A 30 1.38 -48.57 48.75
CA PHE A 30 2.15 -48.25 47.58
C PHE A 30 1.25 -47.99 46.34
N LYS A 31 0.29 -48.93 46.13
CA LYS A 31 -0.67 -48.87 45.04
C LYS A 31 -1.57 -47.61 45.16
N SER A 32 -2.06 -47.34 46.36
CA SER A 32 -2.84 -46.13 46.64
C SER A 32 -1.98 -44.84 46.52
N SER A 33 -0.74 -44.84 47.01
CA SER A 33 0.16 -43.70 46.86
C SER A 33 0.60 -43.46 45.40
N ALA A 34 0.78 -44.54 44.63
CA ALA A 34 1.09 -44.48 43.21
C ALA A 34 -0.13 -44.04 42.34
N SER A 35 -1.35 -44.44 42.76
CA SER A 35 -2.59 -44.00 42.13
C SER A 35 -3.05 -42.62 42.61
N TYR A 36 -2.60 -42.14 43.78
CA TYR A 36 -2.83 -40.81 44.29
C TYR A 36 -1.90 -39.82 43.58
N LYS A 37 -2.09 -39.62 42.26
CA LYS A 37 -1.64 -38.38 41.62
C LYS A 37 -2.41 -37.28 42.35
N ARG A 38 -1.74 -36.60 43.32
CA ARG A 38 -2.28 -35.35 43.87
C ARG A 38 -2.73 -34.50 42.69
N MET A 39 -4.03 -34.36 42.48
CA MET A 39 -4.61 -33.39 41.57
C MET A 39 -4.34 -32.01 42.19
N TYR A 40 -3.09 -31.55 42.05
CA TYR A 40 -2.80 -30.14 42.31
C TYR A 40 -3.54 -29.38 41.24
N MET A 41 -4.56 -28.62 41.61
CA MET A 41 -5.08 -27.54 40.74
C MET A 41 -3.91 -26.67 40.34
N LYS A 42 -3.55 -26.74 39.07
CA LYS A 42 -2.50 -25.86 38.55
C LYS A 42 -3.08 -24.45 38.51
N VAL A 43 -2.26 -23.48 38.86
CA VAL A 43 -2.64 -22.05 38.93
C VAL A 43 -3.35 -21.57 37.66
N LEU A 44 -3.09 -22.20 36.51
CA LEU A 44 -3.67 -21.81 35.20
C LEU A 44 -4.84 -22.71 34.77
N ASP A 45 -5.27 -23.71 35.57
CA ASP A 45 -6.40 -24.60 35.23
C ASP A 45 -7.71 -23.80 34.93
N PRO A 46 -8.05 -22.68 35.61
CA PRO A 46 -9.23 -21.91 35.30
C PRO A 46 -9.23 -21.33 33.86
N TYR A 47 -8.07 -21.18 33.25
CA TYR A 47 -7.90 -20.62 31.92
C TYR A 47 -7.79 -21.70 30.81
N GLU A 48 -7.87 -22.97 31.16
CA GLU A 48 -7.63 -24.10 30.23
C GLU A 48 -8.56 -24.02 29.00
N SER A 49 -9.86 -23.83 29.20
CA SER A 49 -10.84 -23.77 28.11
C SER A 49 -10.59 -22.62 27.16
N LYS A 50 -10.12 -21.49 27.67
CA LYS A 50 -9.80 -20.30 26.85
C LYS A 50 -8.53 -20.53 26.04
N VAL A 51 -7.48 -21.07 26.68
CA VAL A 51 -6.22 -21.41 26.02
C VAL A 51 -6.42 -22.48 24.96
N TYR A 52 -7.28 -23.47 25.25
CA TYR A 52 -7.69 -24.47 24.26
C TYR A 52 -8.36 -23.82 23.04
N GLY A 53 -9.37 -22.98 23.24
CA GLY A 53 -10.06 -22.31 22.14
C GLY A 53 -9.12 -21.47 21.26
N TRP A 54 -8.18 -20.74 21.86
CA TRP A 54 -7.18 -19.99 21.10
C TRP A 54 -6.22 -20.88 20.31
N LEU A 55 -5.83 -22.02 20.86
CA LEU A 55 -4.93 -22.98 20.21
C LEU A 55 -5.64 -23.79 19.12
N ASP A 56 -6.92 -24.05 19.27
CA ASP A 56 -7.77 -24.73 18.30
C ASP A 56 -7.96 -23.84 17.05
N GLU A 57 -8.28 -22.56 17.26
CA GLU A 57 -8.44 -21.58 16.20
C GLU A 57 -7.10 -21.20 15.52
N HIS A 58 -6.03 -21.11 16.32
CA HIS A 58 -4.70 -20.72 15.88
C HIS A 58 -3.62 -21.66 16.44
N PRO A 59 -3.39 -22.82 15.82
CA PRO A 59 -2.44 -23.82 16.31
C PRO A 59 -0.97 -23.34 16.35
N ASP A 60 -0.63 -22.29 15.61
CA ASP A 60 0.72 -21.71 15.53
C ASP A 60 1.06 -20.73 16.67
N LEU A 61 0.09 -20.35 17.53
CA LEU A 61 0.31 -19.41 18.63
C LEU A 61 1.46 -19.87 19.53
N SER A 62 2.31 -18.93 19.93
CA SER A 62 3.40 -19.20 20.88
C SER A 62 2.91 -19.12 22.33
N ALA A 63 3.57 -19.84 23.24
CA ALA A 63 3.29 -19.72 24.66
C ALA A 63 3.52 -18.29 25.20
N SER A 64 4.43 -17.54 24.58
CA SER A 64 4.67 -16.12 24.92
C SER A 64 3.47 -15.25 24.54
N GLN A 65 2.84 -15.50 23.41
CA GLN A 65 1.64 -14.77 22.97
C GLN A 65 0.42 -15.14 23.85
N ILE A 66 0.26 -16.42 24.18
CA ILE A 66 -0.78 -16.85 25.10
C ILE A 66 -0.59 -16.20 26.48
N HIS A 67 0.66 -16.09 26.96
CA HIS A 67 0.94 -15.38 28.21
C HIS A 67 0.55 -13.89 28.12
N ASP A 68 0.86 -13.24 27.00
CA ASP A 68 0.47 -11.85 26.78
C ASP A 68 -1.06 -11.68 26.76
N TRP A 69 -1.78 -12.55 26.04
CA TRP A 69 -3.24 -12.52 25.98
C TRP A 69 -3.92 -12.80 27.33
N LEU A 70 -3.34 -13.68 28.13
CA LEU A 70 -3.82 -13.90 29.49
C LEU A 70 -3.66 -12.64 30.34
N ARG A 71 -2.52 -11.96 30.25
CA ARG A 71 -2.25 -10.70 30.96
C ARG A 71 -3.06 -9.51 30.42
N GLU A 72 -3.41 -9.53 29.16
CA GLU A 72 -4.21 -8.48 28.51
C GLU A 72 -5.69 -8.58 28.85
N ARG A 73 -6.21 -9.80 29.01
CA ARG A 73 -7.65 -10.06 29.07
C ARG A 73 -8.16 -10.42 30.46
N TYR A 74 -7.26 -10.72 31.38
CA TYR A 74 -7.63 -11.18 32.72
C TYR A 74 -6.82 -10.45 33.79
N ASP A 75 -7.43 -9.45 34.41
CA ASP A 75 -6.83 -8.69 35.52
C ASP A 75 -6.58 -9.54 36.75
N THR A 76 -7.32 -10.67 36.88
CA THR A 76 -7.22 -11.65 37.99
C THR A 76 -6.13 -12.71 37.75
N LEU A 77 -5.36 -12.60 36.65
CA LEU A 77 -4.30 -13.54 36.37
C LEU A 77 -3.25 -13.47 37.50
N PRO A 78 -2.97 -14.58 38.21
CA PRO A 78 -1.90 -14.57 39.20
C PRO A 78 -0.53 -14.35 38.55
N GLU A 79 0.38 -13.81 39.30
CA GLU A 79 1.75 -13.58 38.81
C GLU A 79 2.43 -14.94 38.57
N VAL A 80 2.64 -15.29 37.31
CA VAL A 80 3.21 -16.56 36.89
C VAL A 80 4.46 -16.39 36.03
N ASN A 81 5.44 -17.25 36.24
CA ASN A 81 6.64 -17.27 35.43
C ASN A 81 6.33 -17.76 33.99
N ARG A 82 7.06 -17.23 33.01
CA ARG A 82 7.02 -17.65 31.60
C ARG A 82 7.11 -19.19 31.43
N LYS A 83 7.97 -19.85 32.25
CA LYS A 83 8.15 -21.30 32.21
C LYS A 83 6.88 -22.03 32.63
N THR A 84 6.14 -21.51 33.60
CA THR A 84 4.85 -22.07 34.04
C THR A 84 3.83 -22.03 32.91
N VAL A 85 3.71 -20.89 32.22
CA VAL A 85 2.82 -20.74 31.05
C VAL A 85 3.26 -21.65 29.90
N TYR A 86 4.55 -21.71 29.60
CA TYR A 86 5.08 -22.63 28.58
C TYR A 86 4.71 -24.09 28.87
N ASN A 87 4.91 -24.54 30.11
CA ASN A 87 4.58 -25.91 30.53
C ASN A 87 3.06 -26.15 30.47
N PHE A 88 2.25 -25.15 30.84
CA PHE A 88 0.81 -25.22 30.75
C PHE A 88 0.32 -25.34 29.31
N VAL A 89 0.81 -24.50 28.40
CA VAL A 89 0.50 -24.56 26.97
C VAL A 89 0.91 -25.90 26.37
N LYS A 90 2.10 -26.43 26.75
CA LYS A 90 2.54 -27.76 26.35
C LYS A 90 1.59 -28.84 26.83
N TYR A 91 1.10 -28.73 28.05
CA TYR A 91 0.11 -29.66 28.64
C TYR A 91 -1.22 -29.60 27.87
N VAL A 92 -1.77 -28.39 27.62
CA VAL A 92 -3.02 -28.22 26.88
C VAL A 92 -2.89 -28.81 25.47
N ARG A 93 -1.79 -28.52 24.76
CA ARG A 93 -1.52 -29.12 23.44
C ARG A 93 -1.50 -30.65 23.48
N ALA A 94 -0.81 -31.22 24.45
CA ALA A 94 -0.74 -32.68 24.60
C ALA A 94 -2.11 -33.30 24.96
N LYS A 95 -2.88 -32.64 25.83
CA LYS A 95 -4.20 -33.11 26.25
C LYS A 95 -5.22 -33.15 25.11
N TYR A 96 -5.18 -32.12 24.22
CA TYR A 96 -6.13 -31.96 23.12
C TYR A 96 -5.54 -32.32 21.75
N ASN A 97 -4.35 -32.91 21.71
CA ASN A 97 -3.65 -33.36 20.50
C ASN A 97 -3.47 -32.25 19.44
N ILE A 98 -3.09 -31.04 19.90
CA ILE A 98 -2.87 -29.88 19.01
C ILE A 98 -1.39 -29.80 18.69
N GLU A 99 -1.00 -30.11 17.46
CA GLU A 99 0.38 -29.96 16.99
C GLU A 99 0.74 -28.50 16.68
N LYS A 100 1.97 -28.14 16.99
CA LYS A 100 2.49 -26.81 16.61
C LYS A 100 3.16 -26.90 15.25
N PRO A 101 2.69 -26.16 14.22
CA PRO A 101 3.33 -26.13 12.91
C PRO A 101 4.77 -25.60 12.99
N ILE A 102 5.69 -26.24 12.28
CA ILE A 102 7.08 -25.78 12.13
C ILE A 102 7.13 -24.77 10.99
N LEU A 103 7.30 -23.48 11.33
CA LEU A 103 7.24 -22.38 10.35
C LEU A 103 8.55 -22.15 9.59
N SER A 104 9.70 -22.59 10.11
CA SER A 104 10.99 -22.41 9.44
C SER A 104 12.07 -23.33 10.05
N ALA A 105 13.03 -23.75 9.22
CA ALA A 105 14.23 -24.42 9.68
C ALA A 105 15.15 -23.43 10.44
N PRO A 106 15.85 -23.88 11.50
CA PRO A 106 16.83 -23.06 12.20
C PRO A 106 17.99 -22.72 11.24
N ARG A 107 18.47 -21.47 11.28
CA ARG A 107 19.66 -21.03 10.55
C ARG A 107 20.77 -20.73 11.55
N GLU A 108 21.99 -21.09 11.19
CA GLU A 108 23.18 -20.65 11.92
C GLU A 108 23.37 -19.13 11.70
N TYR A 109 23.87 -18.45 12.71
CA TYR A 109 24.20 -17.02 12.66
C TYR A 109 25.40 -16.70 13.54
N VAL A 110 26.19 -15.72 13.13
CA VAL A 110 27.28 -15.19 13.96
C VAL A 110 26.76 -14.08 14.86
N LYS A 111 27.07 -14.16 16.15
CA LYS A 111 26.68 -13.12 17.09
C LYS A 111 27.49 -11.85 16.86
N VAL A 112 26.82 -10.78 16.46
CA VAL A 112 27.40 -9.46 16.27
C VAL A 112 27.64 -8.81 17.64
N ASP A 113 28.76 -8.09 17.79
CA ASP A 113 29.10 -7.35 19.00
C ASP A 113 28.03 -6.32 19.39
N GLU A 114 27.95 -6.04 20.70
CA GLU A 114 27.00 -5.07 21.20
C GLU A 114 27.46 -3.64 20.86
N THR A 115 26.50 -2.86 20.38
CA THR A 115 26.73 -1.46 19.96
C THR A 115 26.79 -0.52 21.18
N PRO A 116 27.47 0.64 21.10
CA PRO A 116 27.39 1.67 22.12
C PRO A 116 25.95 2.18 22.35
N PHE A 117 25.72 2.74 23.55
CA PHE A 117 24.44 3.34 23.89
C PHE A 117 24.11 4.55 23.00
N GLY A 118 22.85 4.66 22.55
CA GLY A 118 22.32 5.78 21.79
C GLY A 118 22.90 5.97 20.39
N GLU A 119 23.80 5.07 19.95
CA GLU A 119 24.48 5.24 18.66
C GLU A 119 23.66 4.68 17.50
N TYR A 120 23.12 3.47 17.61
CA TYR A 120 22.48 2.77 16.50
C TYR A 120 21.02 2.40 16.80
N ALA A 121 20.15 2.64 15.83
CA ALA A 121 18.87 1.98 15.72
C ALA A 121 18.76 1.23 14.39
N GLN A 122 17.82 0.27 14.30
CA GLN A 122 17.45 -0.39 13.07
C GLN A 122 15.98 -0.16 12.80
N VAL A 123 15.64 0.08 11.52
CA VAL A 123 14.28 0.30 11.05
C VAL A 123 13.94 -0.71 9.96
N ASP A 124 12.73 -1.22 10.01
CA ASP A 124 12.16 -2.06 8.96
C ASP A 124 10.66 -1.86 8.87
N PHE A 125 10.11 -2.16 7.70
CA PHE A 125 8.69 -2.13 7.42
C PHE A 125 8.16 -3.55 7.27
N GLY A 126 6.93 -3.75 7.70
CA GLY A 126 6.27 -5.03 7.57
C GLY A 126 4.82 -4.86 7.16
N GLU A 127 4.22 -5.97 6.73
CA GLU A 127 2.81 -6.00 6.41
C GLU A 127 2.21 -7.34 6.83
N MET A 128 0.92 -7.32 7.16
CA MET A 128 0.17 -8.51 7.50
C MET A 128 -1.32 -8.33 7.20
N TRP A 129 -1.96 -9.41 6.74
CA TRP A 129 -3.41 -9.45 6.62
C TRP A 129 -4.04 -9.74 7.97
N MET A 130 -4.96 -8.88 8.40
CA MET A 130 -5.80 -9.07 9.58
C MET A 130 -7.26 -9.25 9.16
N GLN A 131 -8.09 -9.73 10.08
CA GLN A 131 -9.52 -9.92 9.87
C GLN A 131 -10.32 -9.01 10.81
N TYR A 132 -11.42 -8.47 10.31
CA TYR A 132 -12.51 -7.92 11.11
C TYR A 132 -13.36 -9.05 11.71
N ASP A 133 -14.20 -8.73 12.69
CA ASP A 133 -15.15 -9.70 13.27
C ASP A 133 -16.10 -10.32 12.22
N ASP A 134 -16.44 -9.55 11.19
CA ASP A 134 -17.29 -9.99 10.06
C ASP A 134 -16.54 -10.77 8.96
N ARG A 135 -15.34 -11.24 9.24
CA ARG A 135 -14.43 -11.99 8.34
C ARG A 135 -13.89 -11.20 7.14
N ARG A 136 -14.25 -9.93 6.96
CA ARG A 136 -13.54 -9.08 5.99
C ARG A 136 -12.07 -8.99 6.34
N ARG A 137 -11.22 -8.81 5.34
CA ARG A 137 -9.77 -8.70 5.53
C ARG A 137 -9.30 -7.28 5.28
N VAL A 138 -8.34 -6.85 6.06
CA VAL A 138 -7.61 -5.61 5.90
C VAL A 138 -6.12 -5.89 5.89
N LYS A 139 -5.39 -5.21 5.01
CA LYS A 139 -3.94 -5.26 5.02
C LYS A 139 -3.43 -4.17 5.93
N VAL A 140 -2.72 -4.56 6.96
CA VAL A 140 -2.09 -3.64 7.90
C VAL A 140 -0.60 -3.59 7.58
N TYR A 141 -0.09 -2.38 7.42
CA TYR A 141 1.31 -2.06 7.26
C TYR A 141 1.84 -1.57 8.59
N PHE A 142 3.10 -1.84 8.89
CA PHE A 142 3.67 -1.38 10.14
C PHE A 142 5.15 -1.03 10.01
N PHE A 143 5.54 -0.05 10.77
CA PHE A 143 6.91 0.42 10.97
C PHE A 143 7.43 -0.13 12.28
N VAL A 144 8.66 -0.62 12.31
CA VAL A 144 9.34 -1.07 13.53
C VAL A 144 10.68 -0.37 13.62
N MET A 145 10.95 0.27 14.76
CA MET A 145 12.27 0.76 15.13
C MET A 145 12.75 0.05 16.39
N ILE A 146 14.00 -0.40 16.39
CA ILE A 146 14.64 -1.02 17.57
C ILE A 146 15.96 -0.31 17.86
N LEU A 147 16.17 0.12 19.11
CA LEU A 147 17.47 0.59 19.57
C LEU A 147 18.42 -0.60 19.69
N CYS A 148 19.59 -0.51 19.10
CA CYS A 148 20.49 -1.66 18.96
C CYS A 148 21.10 -2.12 20.28
N ARG A 149 21.23 -1.27 21.30
CA ARG A 149 21.81 -1.61 22.60
C ARG A 149 20.78 -2.15 23.58
N SER A 150 19.77 -1.36 23.92
CA SER A 150 18.73 -1.78 24.89
C SER A 150 17.76 -2.81 24.33
N ARG A 151 17.67 -2.95 23.02
CA ARG A 151 16.61 -3.73 22.34
C ARG A 151 15.21 -3.13 22.53
N LYS A 152 15.10 -1.89 22.99
CA LYS A 152 13.83 -1.20 23.12
C LYS A 152 13.22 -0.99 21.73
N LYS A 153 11.96 -1.40 21.59
CA LYS A 153 11.22 -1.41 20.31
C LYS A 153 10.15 -0.35 20.34
N TYR A 154 9.91 0.22 19.19
CA TYR A 154 8.71 0.98 18.88
C TYR A 154 8.04 0.38 17.64
N VAL A 155 6.71 0.39 17.60
CA VAL A 155 5.92 -0.03 16.44
C VAL A 155 4.80 0.96 16.20
N TRP A 156 4.52 1.21 14.92
CA TRP A 156 3.39 2.03 14.50
C TRP A 156 2.70 1.38 13.31
N PHE A 157 1.37 1.37 13.31
CA PHE A 157 0.53 0.67 12.34
C PHE A 157 -0.22 1.65 11.45
N SER A 158 -0.44 1.26 10.17
CA SER A 158 -1.22 1.99 9.18
C SER A 158 -2.04 1.03 8.32
N THR A 159 -3.19 1.47 7.84
CA THR A 159 -3.96 0.77 6.80
C THR A 159 -3.55 1.17 5.38
N SER A 160 -2.73 2.20 5.25
CA SER A 160 -2.15 2.65 3.98
C SER A 160 -0.69 2.21 3.86
N PRO A 161 -0.20 1.87 2.66
CA PRO A 161 1.22 1.62 2.42
C PRO A 161 2.06 2.82 2.85
N PHE A 162 3.29 2.55 3.30
CA PHE A 162 4.21 3.64 3.64
C PHE A 162 4.62 4.43 2.40
N THR A 163 4.51 5.74 2.50
CA THR A 163 5.15 6.73 1.65
C THR A 163 6.32 7.34 2.41
N SER A 164 7.19 8.11 1.74
CA SER A 164 8.28 8.82 2.44
C SER A 164 7.77 9.71 3.58
N ASP A 165 6.65 10.41 3.37
CA ASP A 165 6.09 11.31 4.39
C ASP A 165 5.49 10.54 5.57
N LEU A 166 4.82 9.40 5.29
CA LEU A 166 4.30 8.54 6.34
C LEU A 166 5.43 7.85 7.12
N ALA A 167 6.53 7.52 6.44
CA ALA A 167 7.73 7.01 7.08
C ALA A 167 8.37 8.06 7.99
N ILE A 168 8.48 9.32 7.55
CA ILE A 168 8.95 10.44 8.38
C ILE A 168 8.10 10.56 9.64
N TYR A 169 6.78 10.57 9.50
CA TYR A 169 5.87 10.61 10.64
C TYR A 169 6.09 9.46 11.63
N ALA A 170 6.28 8.23 11.12
CA ALA A 170 6.54 7.07 11.97
C ALA A 170 7.89 7.17 12.72
N HIS A 171 8.93 7.77 12.09
CA HIS A 171 10.20 8.07 12.75
C HIS A 171 10.02 9.09 13.87
N GLU A 172 9.30 10.17 13.62
CA GLU A 172 9.04 11.19 14.62
C GLU A 172 8.24 10.64 15.80
N LYS A 173 7.26 9.78 15.55
CA LYS A 173 6.54 9.05 16.61
C LYS A 173 7.46 8.13 17.41
N ALA A 174 8.44 7.48 16.79
CA ALA A 174 9.44 6.69 17.48
C ALA A 174 10.34 7.57 18.35
N PHE A 175 10.80 8.72 17.83
CA PHE A 175 11.64 9.65 18.57
C PHE A 175 10.89 10.28 19.76
N GLU A 176 9.60 10.62 19.59
CA GLU A 176 8.73 11.05 20.68
C GLU A 176 8.63 9.96 21.76
N TYR A 177 8.39 8.71 21.36
CA TYR A 177 8.30 7.57 22.29
C TYR A 177 9.59 7.31 23.07
N TYR A 178 10.74 7.46 22.42
CA TYR A 178 12.05 7.34 23.09
C TYR A 178 12.43 8.60 23.88
N GLY A 179 11.82 9.73 23.58
CA GLY A 179 12.24 11.04 24.12
C GLY A 179 13.60 11.51 23.60
N GLY A 180 14.02 10.96 22.46
CA GLY A 180 15.29 11.26 21.81
C GLY A 180 15.50 10.42 20.56
N LYS A 181 16.56 10.73 19.82
CA LYS A 181 16.91 10.06 18.56
C LYS A 181 18.31 9.48 18.59
N PRO A 182 18.55 8.31 17.98
CA PRO A 182 19.88 7.71 17.83
C PRO A 182 20.71 8.52 16.85
N LYS A 183 22.04 8.38 16.92
CA LYS A 183 22.96 9.08 15.99
C LYS A 183 22.88 8.50 14.57
N LYS A 184 22.70 7.18 14.46
CA LYS A 184 22.73 6.43 13.21
C LYS A 184 21.53 5.48 13.14
N ILE A 185 20.90 5.40 11.98
CA ILE A 185 19.79 4.48 11.75
C ILE A 185 20.10 3.59 10.55
N ILE A 186 19.96 2.29 10.76
CA ILE A 186 20.26 1.26 9.78
C ILE A 186 18.93 0.86 9.11
N TYR A 187 18.91 0.92 7.78
CA TYR A 187 17.77 0.59 6.94
C TYR A 187 18.06 -0.57 5.99
N ASP A 188 16.99 -1.25 5.55
CA ASP A 188 17.06 -2.05 4.34
C ASP A 188 16.95 -1.16 3.08
N GLN A 189 17.27 -1.75 1.93
CA GLN A 189 17.10 -1.12 0.63
C GLN A 189 15.60 -1.11 0.25
N ASP A 190 14.82 -0.26 0.89
CA ASP A 190 13.38 -0.13 0.62
C ASP A 190 13.12 1.09 -0.28
N ALA A 191 12.31 0.88 -1.33
CA ALA A 191 11.87 1.92 -2.26
C ALA A 191 11.06 3.06 -1.61
N VAL A 192 10.59 2.88 -0.39
CA VAL A 192 9.92 3.93 0.40
C VAL A 192 10.87 5.09 0.71
N LEU A 193 12.16 4.79 0.93
CA LEU A 193 13.17 5.76 1.36
C LEU A 193 14.20 6.07 0.27
N ILE A 194 14.42 5.14 -0.66
CA ILE A 194 15.44 5.21 -1.71
C ILE A 194 14.79 5.47 -3.06
N HIS A 195 15.24 6.52 -3.76
CA HIS A 195 14.83 6.81 -5.12
C HIS A 195 15.62 5.99 -6.15
N SER A 196 16.93 5.85 -5.96
CA SER A 196 17.81 5.06 -6.82
C SER A 196 19.05 4.59 -6.07
N GLU A 197 19.62 3.46 -6.54
CA GLU A 197 20.88 2.88 -6.07
C GLU A 197 21.87 2.81 -7.25
N ASN A 198 23.10 3.21 -7.03
CA ASN A 198 24.17 3.06 -7.99
C ASN A 198 25.45 2.59 -7.30
N LEU A 199 25.78 1.29 -7.47
CA LEU A 199 27.00 0.65 -6.96
C LEU A 199 27.32 0.90 -5.47
N GLY A 200 26.26 1.04 -4.65
CA GLY A 200 26.40 1.27 -3.20
C GLY A 200 26.18 2.71 -2.77
N ASP A 201 26.03 3.65 -3.71
CA ASP A 201 25.59 5.00 -3.43
C ASP A 201 24.05 5.07 -3.52
N TYR A 202 23.42 5.50 -2.43
CA TYR A 202 21.97 5.58 -2.32
C TYR A 202 21.50 7.02 -2.46
N VAL A 203 20.58 7.26 -3.40
CA VAL A 203 19.88 8.54 -3.53
C VAL A 203 18.54 8.42 -2.81
N LEU A 204 18.39 9.17 -1.71
CA LEU A 204 17.16 9.22 -0.94
C LEU A 204 16.05 9.94 -1.72
N THR A 205 14.80 9.66 -1.38
CA THR A 205 13.67 10.49 -1.85
C THR A 205 13.84 11.92 -1.35
N LYS A 206 13.36 12.92 -2.11
CA LYS A 206 13.59 14.34 -1.78
C LYS A 206 13.09 14.71 -0.38
N SER A 207 11.89 14.27 0.00
CA SER A 207 11.31 14.55 1.32
C SER A 207 12.12 13.89 2.43
N PHE A 208 12.50 12.62 2.26
CA PHE A 208 13.26 11.92 3.28
C PHE A 208 14.69 12.46 3.44
N ASN A 209 15.34 12.86 2.34
CA ASN A 209 16.66 13.50 2.41
C ASN A 209 16.63 14.85 3.15
N ALA A 210 15.61 15.68 2.85
CA ALA A 210 15.42 16.95 3.57
C ALA A 210 15.18 16.70 5.06
N TYR A 211 14.38 15.70 5.40
CA TYR A 211 14.12 15.32 6.79
C TYR A 211 15.40 14.84 7.53
N VAL A 212 16.18 13.96 6.92
CA VAL A 212 17.43 13.44 7.52
C VAL A 212 18.40 14.57 7.83
N ASN A 213 18.54 15.52 6.89
CA ASN A 213 19.39 16.70 7.07
C ASN A 213 18.87 17.62 8.20
N GLN A 214 17.57 17.83 8.29
CA GLN A 214 16.94 18.62 9.36
C GLN A 214 17.01 17.91 10.71
N ALA A 215 16.80 16.61 10.72
CA ALA A 215 16.80 15.80 11.93
C ALA A 215 18.22 15.47 12.45
N HIS A 216 19.27 15.69 11.65
CA HIS A 216 20.67 15.47 11.99
C HIS A 216 20.97 14.06 12.51
N PHE A 217 20.51 13.01 11.82
CA PHE A 217 20.97 11.64 12.04
C PHE A 217 21.56 11.05 10.75
N GLN A 218 22.40 10.03 10.88
CA GLN A 218 23.02 9.38 9.74
C GLN A 218 22.24 8.14 9.31
N CYS A 219 21.92 8.03 8.00
CA CYS A 219 21.36 6.82 7.41
C CYS A 219 22.49 5.86 7.02
N ILE A 220 22.30 4.59 7.34
CA ILE A 220 23.18 3.49 6.92
C ILE A 220 22.29 2.47 6.20
N PHE A 221 22.61 2.11 4.96
CA PHE A 221 21.89 1.09 4.22
C PHE A 221 22.67 -0.22 4.20
N CYS A 222 22.01 -1.31 4.57
CA CYS A 222 22.63 -2.63 4.54
C CYS A 222 22.88 -3.08 3.09
N ARG A 223 24.02 -3.73 2.85
CA ARG A 223 24.26 -4.42 1.57
C ARG A 223 23.38 -5.66 1.49
N LYS A 224 22.90 -6.00 0.30
CA LYS A 224 22.08 -7.22 0.05
C LYS A 224 22.73 -8.53 0.54
N SER A 225 24.05 -8.54 0.68
CA SER A 225 24.86 -9.70 1.07
C SER A 225 25.21 -9.77 2.57
N ASP A 226 24.74 -8.83 3.41
CA ASP A 226 25.06 -8.81 4.84
C ASP A 226 23.79 -8.91 5.70
N PRO A 227 23.22 -10.13 5.83
CA PRO A 227 22.02 -10.34 6.65
C PRO A 227 22.27 -10.22 8.16
N GLU A 228 23.53 -10.28 8.62
CA GLU A 228 23.86 -10.27 10.05
C GLU A 228 23.72 -8.87 10.67
N SER A 229 24.04 -7.83 9.89
CA SER A 229 23.91 -6.43 10.33
C SER A 229 22.45 -6.04 10.62
N LYS A 230 21.46 -6.73 10.02
CA LYS A 230 20.01 -6.44 10.10
C LYS A 230 19.24 -7.37 11.03
N GLY A 231 19.86 -8.44 11.55
CA GLY A 231 19.16 -9.50 12.29
C GLY A 231 18.33 -9.04 13.50
N LYS A 232 18.63 -7.87 14.10
CA LYS A 232 17.88 -7.35 15.24
C LYS A 232 16.48 -6.90 14.85
N VAL A 233 16.33 -6.13 13.77
CA VAL A 233 15.02 -5.61 13.33
C VAL A 233 14.20 -6.67 12.59
N GLU A 234 14.81 -7.57 11.82
CA GLU A 234 14.08 -8.70 11.22
C GLU A 234 13.40 -9.58 12.28
N ASN A 235 14.13 -9.86 13.37
CA ASN A 235 13.53 -10.58 14.51
C ASN A 235 12.43 -9.75 15.18
N ALA A 236 12.55 -8.41 15.23
CA ALA A 236 11.51 -7.55 15.77
C ALA A 236 10.26 -7.56 14.87
N VAL A 237 10.40 -7.49 13.53
CA VAL A 237 9.29 -7.63 12.58
C VAL A 237 8.59 -8.97 12.73
N LYS A 238 9.35 -10.07 12.78
CA LYS A 238 8.80 -11.41 13.05
C LYS A 238 8.07 -11.46 14.40
N TYR A 239 8.62 -10.80 15.42
CA TYR A 239 8.02 -10.75 16.74
C TYR A 239 6.69 -9.96 16.75
N VAL A 240 6.62 -8.84 16.05
CA VAL A 240 5.35 -8.10 15.84
C VAL A 240 4.32 -8.97 15.14
N LYS A 241 4.69 -9.62 14.03
CA LYS A 241 3.77 -10.48 13.26
C LYS A 241 3.21 -11.65 14.09
N TYR A 242 4.08 -12.39 14.77
CA TYR A 242 3.74 -13.67 15.39
C TYR A 242 3.52 -13.61 16.91
N ASN A 243 3.74 -12.45 17.56
CA ASN A 243 3.46 -12.29 18.98
C ASN A 243 2.40 -11.22 19.27
N PHE A 244 2.21 -10.25 18.37
CA PHE A 244 1.19 -9.22 18.54
C PHE A 244 0.02 -9.36 17.56
N LEU A 245 0.29 -9.36 16.25
CA LEU A 245 -0.77 -9.29 15.22
C LEU A 245 -1.49 -10.63 15.01
N ARG A 246 -0.78 -11.76 15.07
CA ARG A 246 -1.32 -13.08 14.77
C ARG A 246 -2.50 -13.43 15.68
N GLY A 247 -3.64 -13.82 15.09
CA GLY A 247 -4.85 -14.19 15.81
C GLY A 247 -5.58 -13.00 16.47
N ARG A 248 -5.13 -11.75 16.26
CA ARG A 248 -5.81 -10.55 16.75
C ARG A 248 -6.83 -10.07 15.72
N THR A 249 -8.03 -9.77 16.18
CA THR A 249 -9.07 -9.14 15.34
C THR A 249 -8.78 -7.67 15.16
N PHE A 250 -9.00 -7.16 13.96
CA PHE A 250 -8.85 -5.74 13.65
C PHE A 250 -10.18 -5.00 13.87
N ALA A 251 -10.18 -3.98 14.68
CA ALA A 251 -11.34 -3.11 14.88
C ALA A 251 -11.11 -1.75 14.18
N SER A 252 -10.09 -1.00 14.59
CA SER A 252 -9.65 0.24 13.96
C SER A 252 -8.14 0.40 14.04
N ILE A 253 -7.58 1.31 13.26
CA ILE A 253 -6.13 1.56 13.25
C ILE A 253 -5.68 2.29 14.52
N GLU A 254 -6.52 3.16 15.04
CA GLU A 254 -6.29 3.89 16.29
C GLU A 254 -6.20 2.92 17.46
N GLN A 255 -7.19 2.02 17.58
CA GLN A 255 -7.20 0.99 18.62
C GLN A 255 -5.98 0.07 18.50
N LEU A 256 -5.63 -0.36 17.28
CA LEU A 256 -4.47 -1.22 17.06
C LEU A 256 -3.16 -0.55 17.51
N ASN A 257 -3.00 0.76 17.26
CA ASN A 257 -1.83 1.52 17.72
C ASN A 257 -1.80 1.64 19.25
N GLU A 258 -2.93 1.90 19.91
CA GLU A 258 -3.01 1.93 21.37
C GLU A 258 -2.68 0.58 22.00
N GLU A 259 -3.25 -0.50 21.45
CA GLU A 259 -2.96 -1.85 21.89
C GLU A 259 -1.48 -2.21 21.66
N GLY A 260 -0.90 -1.74 20.55
CA GLY A 260 0.52 -1.87 20.24
C GLY A 260 1.40 -1.23 21.31
N VAL A 261 1.10 -0.01 21.72
CA VAL A 261 1.84 0.68 22.79
C VAL A 261 1.70 -0.07 24.13
N ARG A 262 0.48 -0.52 24.47
CA ARG A 262 0.25 -1.33 25.68
C ARG A 262 1.02 -2.66 25.64
N TRP A 263 1.05 -3.33 24.48
CA TRP A 263 1.83 -4.54 24.27
C TRP A 263 3.35 -4.29 24.36
N LEU A 264 3.84 -3.18 23.83
CA LEU A 264 5.24 -2.81 23.93
C LEU A 264 5.68 -2.73 25.40
N SER A 265 4.95 -2.01 26.24
CA SER A 265 5.28 -1.84 27.67
C SER A 265 5.09 -3.13 28.48
N ARG A 266 3.99 -3.86 28.24
CA ARG A 266 3.66 -5.08 28.98
C ARG A 266 4.58 -6.24 28.64
N THR A 267 4.96 -6.39 27.35
CA THR A 267 5.56 -7.63 26.85
C THR A 267 6.84 -7.40 26.07
N ALA A 268 6.85 -6.60 25.00
CA ALA A 268 7.99 -6.54 24.10
C ALA A 268 9.22 -5.83 24.70
N ASN A 269 8.98 -4.82 25.53
CA ASN A 269 10.00 -4.06 26.24
C ASN A 269 10.01 -4.32 27.74
N GLY A 270 8.86 -4.74 28.30
CA GLY A 270 8.70 -4.99 29.74
C GLY A 270 9.14 -6.37 30.23
N LEU A 271 9.51 -7.28 29.34
CA LEU A 271 9.96 -8.62 29.71
C LEU A 271 11.41 -8.87 29.25
N PRO A 272 12.19 -9.74 29.97
CA PRO A 272 13.58 -10.01 29.62
C PRO A 272 13.73 -10.48 28.16
N HIS A 273 14.56 -9.81 27.41
CA HIS A 273 14.85 -10.11 26.00
C HIS A 273 15.77 -11.34 25.89
N CYS A 274 15.46 -12.27 24.98
CA CYS A 274 16.18 -13.54 24.88
C CYS A 274 17.68 -13.38 24.56
N GLY A 275 18.08 -12.34 23.81
CA GLY A 275 19.47 -12.10 23.42
C GLY A 275 20.32 -11.46 24.54
N ILE A 276 19.81 -10.41 25.18
CA ILE A 276 20.56 -9.68 26.22
C ILE A 276 20.24 -10.17 27.64
N LYS A 277 19.22 -10.99 27.84
CA LYS A 277 18.74 -11.52 29.14
C LYS A 277 18.27 -10.45 30.15
N LEU A 278 18.20 -9.20 29.72
CA LEU A 278 17.75 -8.04 30.51
C LEU A 278 16.42 -7.53 29.96
N VAL A 279 15.70 -6.77 30.78
CA VAL A 279 14.46 -6.09 30.38
C VAL A 279 14.81 -4.85 29.56
N PRO A 280 14.34 -4.72 28.31
CA PRO A 280 14.66 -3.58 27.46
C PRO A 280 14.37 -2.22 28.11
N ASP A 281 13.25 -2.10 28.85
CA ASP A 281 12.88 -0.85 29.53
C ASP A 281 13.86 -0.47 30.64
N GLU A 282 14.45 -1.45 31.33
CA GLU A 282 15.46 -1.19 32.36
C GLU A 282 16.77 -0.72 31.73
N VAL A 283 17.24 -1.42 30.68
CA VAL A 283 18.47 -1.03 29.96
C VAL A 283 18.31 0.33 29.27
N PHE A 284 17.09 0.64 28.84
CA PHE A 284 16.81 1.92 28.19
C PHE A 284 16.91 3.13 29.15
N LYS A 285 16.73 2.96 30.46
CA LYS A 285 16.94 4.04 31.44
C LYS A 285 18.34 4.63 31.31
N ASP A 286 19.32 3.76 31.13
CA ASP A 286 20.73 4.17 30.92
C ASP A 286 20.92 4.72 29.48
N GLU A 287 20.38 4.06 28.47
CA GLU A 287 20.53 4.45 27.05
C GLU A 287 19.92 5.82 26.75
N LYS A 288 18.84 6.20 27.43
CA LYS A 288 18.10 7.45 27.18
C LYS A 288 18.99 8.69 27.24
N SER A 289 19.96 8.73 28.15
CA SER A 289 20.91 9.88 28.33
C SER A 289 21.87 10.03 27.14
N TYR A 290 22.07 8.99 26.34
CA TYR A 290 22.96 9.00 25.17
C TYR A 290 22.25 9.33 23.85
N LEU A 291 20.93 9.41 23.87
CA LEU A 291 20.14 9.83 22.70
C LEU A 291 20.23 11.35 22.53
N THR A 292 20.23 11.81 21.29
CA THR A 292 20.09 13.24 21.00
C THR A 292 18.66 13.67 21.36
N PRO A 293 18.46 14.71 22.20
CA PRO A 293 17.12 15.14 22.59
C PRO A 293 16.21 15.43 21.38
N TYR A 294 14.94 15.06 21.48
CA TYR A 294 13.92 15.32 20.48
C TYR A 294 12.81 16.18 21.08
N TYR A 295 12.51 17.31 20.43
CA TYR A 295 11.52 18.27 20.87
C TYR A 295 10.42 18.49 19.81
N GLY A 296 10.44 17.71 18.74
CA GLY A 296 9.42 17.78 17.68
C GLY A 296 8.04 17.34 18.17
N LYS A 297 7.02 17.81 17.47
CA LYS A 297 5.66 17.30 17.59
C LYS A 297 5.33 16.59 16.28
N PRO A 298 5.16 15.26 16.30
CA PRO A 298 4.78 14.54 15.10
C PRO A 298 3.43 15.02 14.58
N GLU A 299 3.43 15.55 13.37
CA GLU A 299 2.19 15.91 12.68
C GLU A 299 1.91 14.86 11.62
N MET A 300 0.71 14.24 11.71
CA MET A 300 0.28 13.31 10.69
C MET A 300 0.32 14.03 9.34
N PRO A 301 1.05 13.52 8.33
CA PRO A 301 1.04 14.15 7.03
C PRO A 301 -0.42 14.25 6.61
N GLN A 302 -0.89 15.49 6.43
CA GLN A 302 -2.18 15.68 5.78
C GLN A 302 -2.07 14.87 4.51
N LYS A 303 -3.11 14.11 4.14
CA LYS A 303 -3.14 13.39 2.87
C LYS A 303 -2.88 14.44 1.79
N GLY A 304 -1.60 14.73 1.59
CA GLY A 304 -1.15 15.62 0.53
C GLY A 304 -1.44 14.97 -0.81
N MET A 305 -1.49 15.77 -1.84
CA MET A 305 -1.67 15.29 -3.20
C MET A 305 -0.70 14.14 -3.47
N ALA A 306 -1.24 12.96 -3.73
CA ALA A 306 -0.45 11.79 -4.11
C ALA A 306 -0.28 11.76 -5.63
N MET A 307 0.92 11.42 -6.09
CA MET A 307 1.20 11.30 -7.52
C MET A 307 0.64 9.99 -8.08
N TYR A 308 -0.15 10.08 -9.15
CA TYR A 308 -0.69 8.94 -9.88
C TYR A 308 -0.28 8.99 -11.34
N LYS A 309 0.11 7.82 -11.87
CA LYS A 309 0.42 7.66 -13.29
C LYS A 309 -0.85 7.71 -14.12
N VAL A 310 -0.82 8.46 -15.20
CA VAL A 310 -1.90 8.49 -16.18
C VAL A 310 -1.74 7.32 -17.15
N HIS A 311 -2.80 6.54 -17.31
CA HIS A 311 -2.85 5.43 -18.27
C HIS A 311 -3.23 5.91 -19.69
N LYS A 312 -2.96 5.05 -20.70
CA LYS A 312 -3.24 5.35 -22.12
C LYS A 312 -4.69 5.69 -22.44
N ASN A 313 -5.62 5.26 -21.60
CA ASN A 313 -7.05 5.54 -21.71
C ASN A 313 -7.47 6.86 -21.07
N ASN A 314 -6.50 7.74 -20.73
CA ASN A 314 -6.72 8.97 -19.95
C ASN A 314 -7.48 8.68 -18.64
N ALA A 315 -6.96 7.78 -17.84
CA ALA A 315 -7.51 7.44 -16.52
C ALA A 315 -6.37 7.20 -15.53
N ILE A 316 -6.71 7.27 -14.24
CA ILE A 316 -5.85 6.82 -13.14
C ILE A 316 -6.51 5.66 -12.42
N SER A 317 -5.69 4.79 -11.78
CA SER A 317 -6.20 3.72 -10.93
C SER A 317 -6.09 4.11 -9.47
N TYR A 318 -7.21 4.01 -8.73
CA TYR A 318 -7.28 4.24 -7.30
C TYR A 318 -8.22 3.22 -6.63
N HIS A 319 -7.75 2.54 -5.58
CA HIS A 319 -8.51 1.52 -4.83
C HIS A 319 -9.17 0.43 -5.69
N GLY A 320 -8.53 0.07 -6.81
CA GLY A 320 -9.05 -0.96 -7.73
C GLY A 320 -10.16 -0.48 -8.66
N CYS A 321 -10.38 0.85 -8.76
CA CYS A 321 -11.23 1.51 -9.73
C CYS A 321 -10.40 2.38 -10.66
N GLU A 322 -10.91 2.66 -11.85
CA GLU A 322 -10.32 3.62 -12.75
C GLU A 322 -11.18 4.91 -12.80
N TYR A 323 -10.51 6.06 -12.78
CA TYR A 323 -11.15 7.39 -12.82
C TYR A 323 -10.70 8.13 -14.05
N SER A 324 -11.65 8.59 -14.84
CA SER A 324 -11.39 9.27 -16.11
C SER A 324 -10.76 10.64 -15.93
N LEU A 325 -9.91 11.02 -16.88
CA LEU A 325 -9.32 12.34 -17.01
C LEU A 325 -9.71 12.95 -18.34
N PRO A 326 -9.61 14.28 -18.51
CA PRO A 326 -9.82 14.94 -19.78
C PRO A 326 -8.97 14.33 -20.90
N SER A 327 -9.51 14.35 -22.12
CA SER A 327 -8.80 13.87 -23.30
C SER A 327 -7.49 14.64 -23.49
N GLY A 328 -6.36 13.93 -23.63
CA GLY A 328 -5.03 14.53 -23.77
C GLY A 328 -4.23 14.58 -22.46
N SER A 329 -4.77 14.12 -21.32
CA SER A 329 -3.99 13.98 -20.08
C SER A 329 -2.85 12.96 -20.19
N TYR A 330 -3.01 11.92 -21.02
CA TYR A 330 -1.92 11.03 -21.38
C TYR A 330 -1.13 11.59 -22.56
N LYS A 331 0.11 12.02 -22.33
CA LYS A 331 1.04 12.51 -23.37
C LYS A 331 2.08 11.45 -23.71
N ASN A 332 2.61 10.77 -22.68
CA ASN A 332 3.66 9.74 -22.80
C ASN A 332 3.64 8.81 -21.57
N THR A 333 4.54 7.85 -21.50
CA THR A 333 4.67 6.89 -20.40
C THR A 333 5.02 7.51 -19.04
N GLY A 334 5.49 8.76 -19.01
CA GLY A 334 5.81 9.54 -17.81
C GLY A 334 4.69 10.47 -17.35
N SER A 335 3.53 10.50 -18.05
CA SER A 335 2.41 11.38 -17.67
C SER A 335 1.88 11.03 -16.28
N PHE A 336 1.75 12.04 -15.41
CA PHE A 336 1.25 11.89 -14.05
C PHE A 336 0.33 13.05 -13.67
N VAL A 337 -0.44 12.83 -12.62
CA VAL A 337 -1.32 13.83 -11.99
C VAL A 337 -1.16 13.77 -10.47
N TRP A 338 -1.46 14.87 -9.82
CA TRP A 338 -1.58 14.92 -8.37
C TRP A 338 -3.03 14.72 -7.97
N VAL A 339 -3.26 13.89 -6.96
CA VAL A 339 -4.59 13.55 -6.48
C VAL A 339 -4.70 13.91 -5.01
N ASP A 340 -5.67 14.72 -4.67
CA ASP A 340 -6.03 15.07 -3.30
C ASP A 340 -7.35 14.39 -2.92
N ILE A 341 -7.38 13.74 -1.76
CA ILE A 341 -8.56 13.02 -1.27
C ILE A 341 -9.17 13.80 -0.11
N LYS A 342 -10.37 14.34 -0.34
CA LYS A 342 -11.15 15.09 0.65
C LYS A 342 -12.43 14.30 1.00
N GLY A 343 -12.36 13.47 2.03
CA GLY A 343 -13.47 12.61 2.42
C GLY A 343 -13.81 11.58 1.33
N GLU A 344 -15.02 11.63 0.77
CA GLU A 344 -15.46 10.77 -0.35
C GLU A 344 -15.19 11.38 -1.73
N CYS A 345 -14.55 12.53 -1.80
CA CYS A 345 -14.25 13.25 -3.03
C CYS A 345 -12.76 13.16 -3.38
N MET A 346 -12.46 13.01 -4.67
CA MET A 346 -11.12 13.00 -5.25
C MET A 346 -10.97 14.21 -6.17
N GLU A 347 -10.05 15.09 -5.84
CA GLU A 347 -9.65 16.20 -6.70
C GLU A 347 -8.34 15.86 -7.40
N ILE A 348 -8.29 16.06 -8.71
CA ILE A 348 -7.15 15.68 -9.55
C ILE A 348 -6.58 16.91 -10.23
N TYR A 349 -5.26 17.05 -10.17
CA TYR A 349 -4.52 18.18 -10.66
C TYR A 349 -3.47 17.72 -11.67
N ASP A 350 -3.29 18.47 -12.74
CA ASP A 350 -2.27 18.19 -13.76
C ASP A 350 -0.86 18.21 -13.15
N GLY A 351 -0.06 17.20 -13.50
CA GLY A 351 1.27 17.01 -12.91
C GLY A 351 2.28 18.10 -13.20
N GLU A 352 2.15 18.78 -14.36
CA GLU A 352 3.08 19.81 -14.81
C GLU A 352 2.61 21.21 -14.43
N THR A 353 1.33 21.50 -14.63
CA THR A 353 0.78 22.85 -14.44
C THR A 353 0.19 23.09 -13.06
N GLY A 354 -0.09 22.02 -12.30
CA GLY A 354 -0.77 22.11 -11.00
C GLY A 354 -2.23 22.56 -11.06
N LYS A 355 -2.81 22.70 -12.25
CA LYS A 355 -4.22 23.10 -12.41
C LYS A 355 -5.14 21.91 -12.14
N GLN A 356 -6.27 22.16 -11.49
CA GLN A 356 -7.30 21.14 -11.30
C GLN A 356 -7.89 20.74 -12.66
N VAL A 357 -7.87 19.43 -12.96
CA VAL A 357 -8.33 18.88 -14.24
C VAL A 357 -9.56 18.00 -14.11
N ALA A 358 -9.82 17.42 -12.91
CA ALA A 358 -10.97 16.58 -12.69
C ALA A 358 -11.36 16.54 -11.21
N THR A 359 -12.62 16.16 -10.96
CA THR A 359 -13.15 15.84 -9.64
C THR A 359 -14.05 14.63 -9.76
N HIS A 360 -13.87 13.65 -8.86
CA HIS A 360 -14.68 12.42 -8.84
C HIS A 360 -15.13 12.08 -7.43
N ASN A 361 -16.30 11.48 -7.31
CA ASN A 361 -16.70 10.78 -6.09
C ASN A 361 -16.03 9.40 -6.04
N ILE A 362 -15.43 9.05 -4.90
CA ILE A 362 -14.76 7.77 -4.73
C ILE A 362 -15.79 6.64 -4.71
N SER A 363 -15.64 5.66 -5.62
CA SER A 363 -16.51 4.50 -5.66
C SER A 363 -16.26 3.57 -4.47
N LYS A 364 -17.33 3.08 -3.86
CA LYS A 364 -17.29 2.06 -2.80
C LYS A 364 -17.10 0.65 -3.39
N ASP A 365 -17.47 0.45 -4.66
CA ASP A 365 -17.31 -0.81 -5.37
C ASP A 365 -15.94 -0.88 -6.06
N ARG A 366 -15.34 -2.07 -6.11
CA ARG A 366 -14.10 -2.32 -6.86
C ARG A 366 -14.38 -2.71 -8.30
N GLY A 367 -13.42 -2.45 -9.21
CA GLY A 367 -13.51 -2.81 -10.63
C GLY A 367 -14.35 -1.85 -11.45
N ARG A 368 -14.79 -0.72 -10.91
CA ARG A 368 -15.57 0.28 -11.64
C ARG A 368 -14.67 1.23 -12.44
N TYR A 369 -15.16 1.59 -13.62
CA TYR A 369 -14.67 2.74 -14.38
C TYR A 369 -15.58 3.95 -14.10
N VAL A 370 -15.09 4.91 -13.32
CA VAL A 370 -15.82 6.14 -12.98
C VAL A 370 -15.56 7.16 -14.06
N LEU A 371 -16.52 7.36 -14.93
CA LEU A 371 -16.42 8.24 -16.09
C LEU A 371 -17.15 9.56 -15.83
N ASP A 372 -16.42 10.67 -15.99
CA ASP A 372 -17.05 11.97 -16.17
C ASP A 372 -17.39 12.13 -17.68
N PRO A 373 -18.66 12.41 -18.04
CA PRO A 373 -19.05 12.59 -19.44
C PRO A 373 -18.27 13.68 -20.18
N SER A 374 -17.83 14.72 -19.49
CA SER A 374 -17.05 15.82 -20.08
C SER A 374 -15.64 15.38 -20.53
N HIS A 375 -15.11 14.29 -19.95
CA HIS A 375 -13.80 13.74 -20.29
C HIS A 375 -13.77 12.92 -21.56
N ARG A 376 -14.95 12.58 -22.11
CA ARG A 376 -15.01 11.95 -23.41
C ARG A 376 -14.51 12.91 -24.47
N LYS A 377 -13.60 12.44 -25.35
CA LYS A 377 -13.33 13.17 -26.60
C LYS A 377 -14.68 13.56 -27.17
N GLN A 378 -14.87 14.86 -27.48
CA GLN A 378 -16.06 15.29 -28.19
C GLN A 378 -16.26 14.34 -29.36
N ARG A 379 -17.31 13.55 -29.30
CA ARG A 379 -17.62 12.58 -30.34
C ARG A 379 -17.90 13.37 -31.60
N TYR A 380 -17.28 12.97 -32.67
CA TYR A 380 -17.54 13.31 -34.03
C TYR A 380 -18.92 13.94 -34.26
N VAL A 381 -18.92 15.12 -34.81
CA VAL A 381 -20.09 15.60 -35.53
C VAL A 381 -20.44 14.54 -36.55
N PRO A 382 -21.65 14.00 -36.56
CA PRO A 382 -22.07 12.98 -37.56
C PRO A 382 -21.71 13.43 -38.96
N MET A 383 -21.33 12.50 -39.85
CA MET A 383 -20.93 12.83 -41.22
C MET A 383 -21.95 13.72 -41.94
N SER A 384 -23.23 13.43 -41.76
CA SER A 384 -24.35 14.22 -42.29
C SER A 384 -24.36 15.68 -41.79
N LYS A 385 -23.99 15.89 -40.52
CA LYS A 385 -23.91 17.23 -39.93
C LYS A 385 -22.66 17.96 -40.41
N GLN A 386 -21.52 17.28 -40.64
CA GLN A 386 -20.33 17.87 -41.24
C GLN A 386 -20.55 18.27 -42.69
N GLU A 387 -21.16 17.40 -43.52
CA GLU A 387 -21.54 17.73 -44.90
C GLU A 387 -22.47 18.94 -44.96
N LYS A 388 -23.49 18.93 -44.10
CA LYS A 388 -24.43 20.05 -44.02
C LYS A 388 -23.75 21.37 -43.65
N ALA A 389 -22.87 21.35 -42.62
CA ALA A 389 -22.13 22.54 -42.19
C ALA A 389 -21.15 23.06 -43.26
N ILE A 390 -20.52 22.16 -44.06
CA ILE A 390 -19.68 22.54 -45.19
C ILE A 390 -20.53 23.23 -46.27
N LEU A 391 -21.65 22.65 -46.63
CA LEU A 391 -22.58 23.23 -47.60
C LEU A 391 -23.14 24.58 -47.13
N GLU A 392 -23.53 24.70 -45.86
CA GLU A 392 -24.03 25.94 -45.26
C GLU A 392 -22.94 27.03 -45.30
N TYR A 393 -21.69 26.70 -44.92
CA TYR A 393 -20.59 27.66 -44.94
C TYR A 393 -20.27 28.15 -46.34
N CYS A 394 -20.42 27.28 -47.36
CA CYS A 394 -20.25 27.62 -48.77
C CYS A 394 -21.57 28.11 -49.42
N ASN A 395 -22.57 28.56 -48.65
CA ASN A 395 -23.87 29.09 -49.14
C ASN A 395 -24.59 28.13 -50.10
N TYR A 396 -24.51 26.83 -49.89
CA TYR A 396 -25.08 25.76 -50.72
C TYR A 396 -24.61 25.84 -52.17
N ASP A 397 -23.37 26.27 -52.39
CA ASP A 397 -22.78 26.31 -53.72
C ASP A 397 -22.79 24.96 -54.41
N ILE A 398 -23.23 24.95 -55.68
CA ILE A 398 -23.40 23.73 -56.50
C ILE A 398 -22.05 23.02 -56.67
N LEU A 399 -20.93 23.75 -56.86
CA LEU A 399 -19.61 23.15 -57.04
C LEU A 399 -19.16 22.43 -55.80
N THR A 400 -19.45 22.93 -54.59
CA THR A 400 -19.18 22.30 -53.31
C THR A 400 -19.93 20.97 -53.21
N GLY A 401 -21.22 20.93 -53.58
CA GLY A 401 -22.02 19.70 -53.63
C GLY A 401 -21.45 18.66 -54.59
N MET A 402 -21.17 19.08 -55.82
CA MET A 402 -20.55 18.21 -56.83
C MET A 402 -19.21 17.64 -56.40
N TRP A 403 -18.37 18.45 -55.74
CA TRP A 403 -17.08 17.98 -55.23
C TRP A 403 -17.23 16.95 -54.10
N LEU A 404 -18.15 17.16 -53.18
CA LEU A 404 -18.42 16.22 -52.09
C LEU A 404 -18.95 14.90 -52.62
N ASP A 405 -19.88 14.89 -53.64
CA ASP A 405 -20.39 13.70 -54.25
C ASP A 405 -19.30 12.95 -55.04
N ASN A 406 -18.43 13.65 -55.75
CA ASN A 406 -17.29 13.05 -56.42
C ASN A 406 -16.27 12.49 -55.43
N LEU A 407 -16.00 13.17 -54.32
CA LEU A 407 -15.17 12.66 -53.26
C LEU A 407 -15.76 11.35 -52.67
N LYS A 408 -17.05 11.32 -52.43
CA LYS A 408 -17.77 10.17 -51.92
C LYS A 408 -17.71 8.98 -52.88
N HIS A 409 -17.83 9.24 -54.18
CA HIS A 409 -17.75 8.19 -55.20
C HIS A 409 -16.34 7.67 -55.44
N ASN A 410 -15.34 8.57 -55.49
CA ASN A 410 -13.98 8.19 -55.84
C ASN A 410 -13.16 7.69 -54.65
N LYS A 411 -13.52 8.08 -53.42
CA LYS A 411 -12.74 7.74 -52.20
C LYS A 411 -13.64 7.28 -51.06
N VAL A 412 -14.52 6.31 -51.31
CA VAL A 412 -15.49 5.76 -50.35
C VAL A 412 -14.85 5.43 -49.01
N ARG A 413 -13.71 4.72 -49.00
CA ARG A 413 -12.98 4.32 -47.79
C ARG A 413 -12.42 5.50 -47.00
N TYR A 414 -11.99 6.57 -47.65
CA TYR A 414 -11.35 7.73 -47.07
C TYR A 414 -12.27 8.97 -47.05
N PHE A 415 -13.54 8.83 -47.39
CA PHE A 415 -14.49 9.94 -47.43
C PHE A 415 -14.59 10.64 -46.08
N LYS A 416 -14.72 9.85 -45.00
CA LYS A 416 -14.84 10.35 -43.65
C LYS A 416 -13.61 11.16 -43.20
N ASP A 417 -12.41 10.72 -43.58
CA ASP A 417 -11.16 11.38 -43.18
C ASP A 417 -10.98 12.69 -43.96
N ASN A 418 -11.31 12.70 -45.24
CA ASN A 418 -11.29 13.89 -46.06
C ASN A 418 -12.35 14.93 -45.62
N LEU A 419 -13.56 14.46 -45.31
CA LEU A 419 -14.63 15.33 -44.80
C LEU A 419 -14.20 16.01 -43.49
N ARG A 420 -13.52 15.28 -42.61
CA ARG A 420 -13.01 15.81 -41.34
C ARG A 420 -11.95 16.88 -41.58
N VAL A 421 -10.98 16.64 -42.47
CA VAL A 421 -9.93 17.58 -42.79
C VAL A 421 -10.56 18.87 -43.37
N LEU A 422 -11.48 18.75 -44.33
CA LEU A 422 -12.16 19.89 -44.91
C LEU A 422 -12.95 20.67 -43.86
N PHE A 423 -13.73 19.96 -43.02
CA PHE A 423 -14.52 20.57 -41.94
C PHE A 423 -13.65 21.30 -40.89
N SER A 424 -12.44 20.79 -40.58
CA SER A 424 -11.54 21.44 -39.62
C SER A 424 -10.86 22.69 -40.18
N GLU A 425 -10.55 22.72 -41.47
CA GLU A 425 -9.72 23.75 -42.09
C GLU A 425 -10.48 24.82 -42.83
N MET A 426 -11.70 24.54 -43.36
CA MET A 426 -12.45 25.46 -44.20
C MET A 426 -12.73 26.82 -43.55
N TRP A 427 -12.84 26.87 -42.21
CA TRP A 427 -13.11 28.11 -41.46
C TRP A 427 -12.00 29.17 -41.55
N HIS A 428 -10.83 28.77 -42.02
CA HIS A 428 -9.69 29.64 -42.22
C HIS A 428 -9.72 30.39 -43.56
N PHE A 429 -10.71 30.10 -44.40
CA PHE A 429 -10.82 30.68 -45.74
C PHE A 429 -12.20 31.32 -45.95
N GLU A 430 -12.25 32.37 -46.76
CA GLU A 430 -13.53 32.94 -47.16
C GLU A 430 -14.31 32.00 -48.12
N PRO A 431 -15.63 32.03 -48.10
CA PRO A 431 -16.45 31.20 -49.02
C PRO A 431 -16.09 31.40 -50.49
N SER A 432 -15.71 32.60 -50.90
CA SER A 432 -15.24 32.93 -52.28
C SER A 432 -13.95 32.22 -52.64
N THR A 433 -13.00 32.10 -51.70
CA THR A 433 -11.76 31.35 -51.89
C THR A 433 -12.02 29.85 -52.01
N LEU A 434 -12.93 29.32 -51.18
CA LEU A 434 -13.35 27.92 -51.25
C LEU A 434 -14.03 27.64 -52.57
N HIS A 435 -14.93 28.52 -53.05
CA HIS A 435 -15.59 28.40 -54.36
C HIS A 435 -14.60 28.21 -55.52
N HIS A 436 -13.62 29.10 -55.65
CA HIS A 436 -12.60 28.98 -56.68
C HIS A 436 -11.70 27.76 -56.52
N ALA A 437 -11.44 27.33 -55.27
CA ALA A 437 -10.68 26.11 -55.03
C ALA A 437 -11.47 24.84 -55.40
N PHE A 438 -12.81 24.80 -55.16
CA PHE A 438 -13.68 23.72 -55.62
C PHE A 438 -13.78 23.66 -57.11
N GLU A 439 -13.97 24.80 -57.76
CA GLU A 439 -14.00 24.94 -59.24
C GLU A 439 -12.73 24.32 -59.86
N LYS A 440 -11.57 24.79 -59.41
CA LYS A 440 -10.26 24.35 -59.92
C LYS A 440 -9.96 22.86 -59.58
N SER A 441 -10.39 22.42 -58.42
CA SER A 441 -10.27 21.02 -58.00
C SER A 441 -11.15 20.08 -58.86
N LEU A 442 -12.33 20.52 -59.23
CA LEU A 442 -13.24 19.77 -60.15
C LEU A 442 -12.65 19.72 -61.56
N GLU A 443 -12.15 20.85 -62.11
CA GLU A 443 -11.49 20.89 -63.42
C GLU A 443 -10.29 19.91 -63.51
N CYS A 444 -9.52 19.81 -62.42
CA CYS A 444 -8.34 18.96 -62.39
C CYS A 444 -8.63 17.53 -61.92
N GLY A 445 -9.87 17.17 -61.59
CA GLY A 445 -10.23 15.84 -61.07
C GLY A 445 -9.60 15.50 -59.72
N MET A 446 -9.29 16.49 -58.88
CA MET A 446 -8.63 16.34 -57.59
C MET A 446 -9.65 16.21 -56.46
N TYR A 447 -9.83 14.97 -55.96
CA TYR A 447 -10.76 14.70 -54.87
C TYR A 447 -10.02 14.29 -53.59
N ASN A 448 -9.33 15.30 -52.99
CA ASN A 448 -8.61 15.15 -51.74
C ASN A 448 -8.67 16.47 -50.94
N ALA A 449 -9.12 16.40 -49.67
CA ALA A 449 -9.28 17.59 -48.85
C ALA A 449 -7.97 18.34 -48.57
N LYS A 450 -6.85 17.64 -48.43
CA LYS A 450 -5.53 18.27 -48.24
C LYS A 450 -5.09 19.04 -49.47
N ASP A 451 -5.32 18.48 -50.66
CA ASP A 451 -4.99 19.14 -51.93
C ASP A 451 -5.88 20.36 -52.13
N LEU A 452 -7.18 20.25 -51.81
CA LEU A 452 -8.11 21.37 -51.85
C LEU A 452 -7.68 22.53 -50.92
N ILE A 453 -7.30 22.19 -49.66
CA ILE A 453 -6.81 23.17 -48.69
C ILE A 453 -5.51 23.85 -49.19
N SER A 454 -4.60 23.06 -49.78
CA SER A 454 -3.38 23.59 -50.41
C SER A 454 -3.69 24.54 -51.59
N LEU A 455 -4.77 24.27 -52.34
CA LEU A 455 -5.25 25.20 -53.35
C LEU A 455 -5.81 26.50 -52.73
N CYS A 456 -6.59 26.37 -51.65
CA CYS A 456 -7.09 27.55 -50.91
C CYS A 456 -5.93 28.41 -50.39
N ASP A 457 -4.86 27.80 -49.87
CA ASP A 457 -3.66 28.55 -49.43
C ASP A 457 -2.94 29.29 -50.55
N ARG A 458 -3.04 28.83 -51.80
CA ARG A 458 -2.48 29.48 -52.97
C ARG A 458 -3.36 30.60 -53.57
N ILE A 459 -4.68 30.42 -53.46
CA ILE A 459 -5.67 31.36 -54.06
C ILE A 459 -5.93 32.53 -53.10
N GLY A 460 -5.99 32.26 -51.77
CA GLY A 460 -6.33 33.26 -50.77
C GLY A 460 -5.40 33.28 -49.57
N ARG A 461 -5.48 34.35 -48.75
CA ARG A 461 -4.78 34.38 -47.46
C ARG A 461 -5.63 33.69 -46.39
N ARG A 462 -4.98 32.93 -45.50
CA ARG A 462 -5.64 32.40 -44.32
C ARG A 462 -6.14 33.54 -43.43
N ILE A 463 -7.37 33.49 -43.04
CA ILE A 463 -7.95 34.40 -42.05
C ILE A 463 -7.38 33.93 -40.67
N PRO A 464 -6.67 34.81 -39.93
CA PRO A 464 -6.23 34.47 -38.63
C PRO A 464 -7.44 34.29 -37.72
N VAL A 465 -7.76 33.03 -37.33
CA VAL A 465 -8.69 32.76 -36.24
C VAL A 465 -7.99 33.25 -34.99
N ARG A 466 -8.38 34.40 -34.45
CA ARG A 466 -7.88 34.89 -33.18
C ARG A 466 -8.13 33.81 -32.13
N ALA A 467 -7.05 33.27 -31.57
CA ALA A 467 -7.07 32.46 -30.35
C ALA A 467 -7.49 33.39 -29.19
N THR A 468 -8.75 33.71 -29.11
CA THR A 468 -9.34 34.38 -27.96
C THR A 468 -10.37 33.43 -27.38
N ASP A 469 -10.05 33.03 -26.18
CA ASP A 469 -10.94 32.39 -25.21
C ASP A 469 -11.60 31.06 -25.61
N ASN A 470 -11.84 30.24 -24.62
CA ASN A 470 -12.56 28.96 -24.62
C ASN A 470 -13.94 28.95 -25.34
N ASN A 471 -14.18 29.90 -26.28
CA ASN A 471 -15.38 30.14 -27.04
C ASN A 471 -15.17 29.92 -28.55
N GLN A 472 -14.38 28.93 -28.97
CA GLN A 472 -14.45 28.43 -30.37
C GLN A 472 -15.85 27.98 -30.79
N THR A 473 -16.74 27.80 -29.83
CA THR A 473 -18.17 27.44 -30.06
C THR A 473 -19.02 28.61 -30.55
N GLN A 474 -18.58 29.88 -30.47
CA GLN A 474 -19.41 31.03 -30.88
C GLN A 474 -19.48 31.27 -32.38
N ARG A 475 -18.60 30.66 -33.21
CA ARG A 475 -18.64 30.75 -34.66
C ARG A 475 -19.08 29.48 -35.37
N LEU A 476 -19.34 28.41 -34.60
CA LEU A 476 -19.87 27.15 -35.13
C LEU A 476 -21.40 27.31 -35.31
N PRO A 477 -21.99 26.79 -36.39
CA PRO A 477 -23.44 26.75 -36.54
C PRO A 477 -24.13 26.14 -35.34
N GLU A 478 -25.32 26.61 -34.98
CA GLU A 478 -26.07 26.11 -33.80
C GLU A 478 -26.25 24.57 -33.78
N ILE A 479 -26.27 23.98 -34.94
CA ILE A 479 -26.34 22.52 -35.15
C ILE A 479 -25.19 21.77 -34.42
N ILE A 480 -24.04 22.42 -34.20
CA ILE A 480 -22.87 21.78 -33.52
C ILE A 480 -22.96 21.92 -32.00
N LYS A 481 -23.84 22.76 -31.49
CA LYS A 481 -24.08 22.95 -30.04
C LYS A 481 -25.05 21.93 -29.46
N GLU A 482 -25.79 21.21 -30.34
CA GLU A 482 -26.70 20.16 -29.87
C GLU A 482 -25.97 18.90 -29.44
N ALA A 483 -26.51 18.22 -28.41
CA ALA A 483 -25.97 16.94 -27.96
C ALA A 483 -26.08 15.89 -29.07
N PRO A 484 -25.06 15.03 -29.30
CA PRO A 484 -25.11 14.00 -30.34
C PRO A 484 -26.22 12.97 -30.06
N GLU A 485 -27.04 12.71 -31.09
CA GLU A 485 -27.99 11.61 -31.05
C GLU A 485 -27.29 10.25 -30.83
N LYS A 486 -27.94 9.37 -30.09
CA LYS A 486 -27.44 7.99 -29.90
C LYS A 486 -27.53 7.27 -31.25
N THR A 487 -26.36 6.92 -31.80
CA THR A 487 -26.29 6.13 -33.04
C THR A 487 -26.67 4.68 -32.71
N ASP A 488 -27.69 4.14 -33.39
CA ASP A 488 -28.06 2.73 -33.31
C ASP A 488 -26.96 1.90 -34.01
N ILE A 489 -26.40 0.90 -33.27
CA ILE A 489 -25.37 -0.01 -33.78
C ILE A 489 -25.84 -0.74 -35.05
N ASN A 490 -27.14 -0.94 -35.22
CA ASN A 490 -27.73 -1.61 -36.38
C ASN A 490 -27.56 -0.84 -37.69
N GLN A 491 -27.34 0.50 -37.65
CA GLN A 491 -27.05 1.28 -38.85
C GLN A 491 -25.66 0.96 -39.45
N TYR A 492 -24.75 0.37 -38.67
CA TYR A 492 -23.42 -0.05 -39.18
C TYR A 492 -23.47 -1.37 -39.95
N ASN A 493 -24.43 -2.25 -39.67
CA ASN A 493 -24.53 -3.57 -40.30
C ASN A 493 -24.98 -3.48 -41.78
N GLN A 494 -25.61 -2.38 -42.21
CA GLN A 494 -26.00 -2.14 -43.61
C GLN A 494 -24.83 -1.84 -44.55
N TYR A 495 -23.64 -1.60 -44.04
CA TYR A 495 -22.43 -1.27 -44.81
C TYR A 495 -21.42 -2.42 -44.91
N PHE A 496 -21.75 -3.58 -44.31
CA PHE A 496 -20.88 -4.76 -44.27
C PHE A 496 -21.55 -6.03 -44.83
N SER A 497 -22.71 -5.90 -45.50
CA SER A 497 -23.37 -6.96 -46.28
C SER A 497 -23.03 -6.83 -47.76
#